data_350e6cfbb28747dd772d24fc1c4b1910
#
_entry.id   350e6cfbb28747dd772d24fc1c4b1910
#
_cell.length_a   1.000
_cell.length_b   1.000
_cell.length_c   1.000
_cell.angle_alpha   90.00
_cell.angle_beta   90.00
_cell.angle_gamma   90.00
#
_symmetry.space_group_name_H-M   'P 1'
#
loop_
_entity.id
_entity.type
_entity.pdbx_description
1 polymer ?
#
loop_
_entity_poly.entity_id
_entity_poly.type
_entity_poly.pdbx_seq_one_letter_code
_entity_poly.pdbx_strand_id
1 'polypeptide(L)'
;MKKHRKLLIFGVIICLVAGSAIGFYHYKQEKEDRMLSLIYIPKVVDGTNDFWTSLIQGAEMAAKEYNADIRVWAPEEENDVEGQNRLIRKAIEEKPDAILISPSSFTESDELFQKIKEEGIRLSFIDSYTQEDIQDLTVATDNLEAGQILGKFAAKLLGPDDQIAIVSHVKGVSTAVEREKGFCTGLGRLKENIVDVVYCDSRYDKSYQLTMELMEKYPDLKMIAGMNEYSSVGAARAVKSKHAEDRIKVVGVDSSQEAVQLMEHGVFQGIVVQKAFKMGYVGVRETIKMLRGEDYRKNVNSGCELVTPDNMYTSEIEKLLFPFNTLKNHGNGIS
;
A
#
# COMPACT_ATOMS: atom_id res chain seq x y z
N MET A 1 28.09 -22.69 -63.21
CA MET A 1 28.51 -23.10 -61.84
C MET A 1 28.42 -22.01 -60.78
N LYS A 2 28.97 -20.80 -60.93
CA LYS A 2 28.96 -19.73 -59.91
C LYS A 2 27.58 -19.21 -59.54
N LYS A 3 26.59 -19.21 -60.44
CA LYS A 3 25.22 -18.71 -60.21
C LYS A 3 24.38 -19.67 -59.33
N HIS A 4 24.49 -20.96 -59.52
CA HIS A 4 23.83 -21.99 -58.70
C HIS A 4 24.40 -22.05 -57.28
N ARG A 5 25.69 -21.84 -57.08
CA ARG A 5 26.32 -21.80 -55.77
C ARG A 5 25.87 -20.57 -54.92
N LYS A 6 25.66 -19.40 -55.57
CA LYS A 6 25.08 -18.22 -54.89
C LYS A 6 23.63 -18.45 -54.50
N LEU A 7 22.80 -19.10 -55.33
CA LEU A 7 21.41 -19.43 -54.99
C LEU A 7 21.32 -20.42 -53.82
N LEU A 8 22.21 -21.42 -53.80
CA LEU A 8 22.27 -22.41 -52.72
C LEU A 8 22.66 -21.76 -51.36
N ILE A 9 23.66 -20.86 -51.39
CA ILE A 9 24.08 -20.10 -50.19
C ILE A 9 22.94 -19.19 -49.70
N PHE A 10 22.21 -18.54 -50.63
CA PHE A 10 21.09 -17.66 -50.28
C PHE A 10 19.93 -18.46 -49.65
N GLY A 11 19.63 -19.66 -50.21
CA GLY A 11 18.62 -20.57 -49.65
C GLY A 11 18.98 -21.06 -48.22
N VAL A 12 20.27 -21.39 -47.98
CA VAL A 12 20.74 -21.79 -46.64
C VAL A 12 20.62 -20.65 -45.65
N ILE A 13 20.95 -19.43 -46.06
CA ILE A 13 20.82 -18.24 -45.20
C ILE A 13 19.35 -18.00 -44.83
N ILE A 14 18.43 -18.09 -45.80
CA ILE A 14 16.98 -17.95 -45.53
C ILE A 14 16.50 -19.02 -44.56
N CYS A 15 16.92 -20.28 -44.71
CA CYS A 15 16.53 -21.36 -43.79
C CYS A 15 17.08 -21.12 -42.37
N LEU A 16 18.33 -20.62 -42.23
CA LEU A 16 18.92 -20.29 -40.94
C LEU A 16 18.21 -19.11 -40.25
N VAL A 17 17.85 -18.07 -41.01
CA VAL A 17 17.09 -16.93 -40.50
C VAL A 17 15.66 -17.35 -40.10
N ALA A 18 15.00 -18.12 -40.92
CA ALA A 18 13.66 -18.65 -40.59
C ALA A 18 13.70 -19.59 -39.39
N GLY A 19 14.68 -20.49 -39.30
CA GLY A 19 14.87 -21.37 -38.15
C GLY A 19 15.17 -20.62 -36.86
N SER A 20 16.00 -19.58 -36.90
CA SER A 20 16.27 -18.74 -35.76
C SER A 20 15.05 -17.91 -35.35
N ALA A 21 14.23 -17.42 -36.28
CA ALA A 21 13.00 -16.70 -36.00
C ALA A 21 11.94 -17.61 -35.36
N ILE A 22 11.79 -18.84 -35.87
CA ILE A 22 10.88 -19.84 -35.29
C ILE A 22 11.37 -20.26 -33.90
N GLY A 23 12.65 -20.50 -33.71
CA GLY A 23 13.25 -20.82 -32.40
C GLY A 23 13.06 -19.68 -31.39
N PHE A 24 13.26 -18.45 -31.85
CA PHE A 24 13.01 -17.27 -30.99
C PHE A 24 11.53 -17.10 -30.63
N TYR A 25 10.62 -17.38 -31.61
CA TYR A 25 9.18 -17.36 -31.37
C TYR A 25 8.75 -18.40 -30.32
N HIS A 26 9.22 -19.63 -30.46
CA HIS A 26 8.94 -20.69 -29.49
C HIS A 26 9.53 -20.41 -28.12
N TYR A 27 10.77 -19.91 -28.08
CA TYR A 27 11.41 -19.49 -26.81
C TYR A 27 10.63 -18.38 -26.12
N LYS A 28 10.14 -17.39 -26.88
CA LYS A 28 9.32 -16.31 -26.34
C LYS A 28 7.99 -16.81 -25.80
N GLN A 29 7.32 -17.69 -26.56
CA GLN A 29 6.04 -18.28 -26.17
C GLN A 29 6.17 -19.17 -24.93
N GLU A 30 7.22 -20.00 -24.84
CA GLU A 30 7.49 -20.84 -23.67
C GLU A 30 7.79 -20.01 -22.42
N LYS A 31 8.44 -18.85 -22.56
CA LYS A 31 8.69 -17.89 -21.50
C LYS A 31 7.41 -17.16 -21.05
N GLU A 32 6.50 -16.85 -21.98
CA GLU A 32 5.19 -16.23 -21.68
C GLU A 32 4.25 -17.21 -20.98
N ASP A 33 4.28 -18.51 -21.34
CA ASP A 33 3.41 -19.54 -20.79
C ASP A 33 3.90 -20.09 -19.42
N ARG A 34 5.16 -19.84 -19.03
CA ARG A 34 5.69 -20.30 -17.75
C ARG A 34 4.98 -19.61 -16.58
N MET A 35 4.45 -20.41 -15.65
CA MET A 35 3.94 -19.88 -14.38
C MET A 35 5.08 -19.27 -13.57
N LEU A 36 4.96 -18.00 -13.27
CA LEU A 36 5.95 -17.24 -12.49
C LEU A 36 5.76 -17.51 -11.00
N SER A 37 6.88 -17.62 -10.26
CA SER A 37 6.89 -17.79 -8.80
C SER A 37 7.19 -16.45 -8.13
N LEU A 38 6.24 -15.97 -7.34
CA LEU A 38 6.33 -14.70 -6.61
C LEU A 38 6.22 -14.95 -5.11
N ILE A 39 6.97 -14.20 -4.32
CA ILE A 39 6.80 -14.13 -2.87
C ILE A 39 6.50 -12.68 -2.51
N TYR A 40 5.37 -12.45 -1.84
CA TYR A 40 5.03 -11.14 -1.29
C TYR A 40 5.18 -11.14 0.23
N ILE A 41 5.95 -10.17 0.74
CA ILE A 41 6.20 -9.99 2.17
C ILE A 41 5.63 -8.62 2.59
N PRO A 42 4.33 -8.54 2.94
CA PRO A 42 3.73 -7.35 3.56
C PRO A 42 4.31 -7.14 4.97
N LYS A 43 3.96 -6.00 5.60
CA LYS A 43 4.36 -5.73 6.99
C LYS A 43 3.63 -6.63 7.99
N VAL A 44 2.42 -7.07 7.64
CA VAL A 44 1.59 -7.96 8.46
C VAL A 44 0.51 -8.63 7.60
N VAL A 45 0.01 -9.77 8.05
CA VAL A 45 -1.26 -10.35 7.58
C VAL A 45 -2.22 -10.30 8.74
N ASP A 46 -3.10 -9.32 8.73
CA ASP A 46 -4.10 -9.08 9.78
C ASP A 46 -5.50 -9.04 9.14
N GLY A 47 -6.29 -10.08 9.37
CA GLY A 47 -7.64 -10.19 8.86
C GLY A 47 -8.64 -9.19 9.49
N THR A 48 -8.22 -8.45 10.51
CA THR A 48 -9.02 -7.38 11.15
C THR A 48 -8.69 -5.99 10.59
N ASN A 49 -7.67 -5.88 9.74
CA ASN A 49 -7.27 -4.65 9.08
C ASN A 49 -7.69 -4.67 7.61
N ASP A 50 -8.58 -3.77 7.22
CA ASP A 50 -9.16 -3.74 5.88
C ASP A 50 -8.16 -3.26 4.81
N PHE A 51 -7.19 -2.42 5.17
CA PHE A 51 -6.12 -1.99 4.24
C PHE A 51 -5.27 -3.18 3.78
N TRP A 52 -4.71 -3.97 4.72
CA TRP A 52 -3.87 -5.12 4.37
C TRP A 52 -4.66 -6.22 3.68
N THR A 53 -5.88 -6.50 4.15
CA THR A 53 -6.77 -7.47 3.51
C THR A 53 -7.05 -7.10 2.05
N SER A 54 -7.42 -5.87 1.77
CA SER A 54 -7.71 -5.39 0.41
C SER A 54 -6.46 -5.41 -0.48
N LEU A 55 -5.30 -5.02 0.05
CA LEU A 55 -4.05 -4.98 -0.70
C LEU A 55 -3.62 -6.39 -1.12
N ILE A 56 -3.63 -7.34 -0.18
CA ILE A 56 -3.27 -8.75 -0.42
C ILE A 56 -4.24 -9.37 -1.44
N GLN A 57 -5.55 -9.14 -1.30
CA GLN A 57 -6.54 -9.62 -2.27
C GLN A 57 -6.30 -9.07 -3.68
N GLY A 58 -5.89 -7.79 -3.79
CA GLY A 58 -5.50 -7.21 -5.07
C GLY A 58 -4.27 -7.91 -5.67
N ALA A 59 -3.27 -8.20 -4.86
CA ALA A 59 -2.07 -8.92 -5.27
C ALA A 59 -2.37 -10.35 -5.76
N GLU A 60 -3.18 -11.10 -5.01
CA GLU A 60 -3.60 -12.46 -5.35
C GLU A 60 -4.46 -12.50 -6.62
N MET A 61 -5.36 -11.52 -6.79
CA MET A 61 -6.17 -11.42 -8.01
C MET A 61 -5.31 -11.19 -9.25
N ALA A 62 -4.33 -10.28 -9.17
CA ALA A 62 -3.41 -10.05 -10.28
C ALA A 62 -2.56 -11.28 -10.57
N ALA A 63 -2.03 -11.97 -9.55
CA ALA A 63 -1.28 -13.21 -9.75
C ALA A 63 -2.10 -14.26 -10.49
N LYS A 64 -3.36 -14.46 -10.08
CA LYS A 64 -4.29 -15.38 -10.74
C LYS A 64 -4.58 -14.99 -12.20
N GLU A 65 -4.86 -13.70 -12.45
CA GLU A 65 -5.18 -13.20 -13.80
C GLU A 65 -3.99 -13.33 -14.77
N TYR A 66 -2.77 -13.09 -14.25
CA TYR A 66 -1.55 -13.11 -15.04
C TYR A 66 -0.77 -14.45 -14.97
N ASN A 67 -1.42 -15.54 -14.54
CA ASN A 67 -0.83 -16.89 -14.46
C ASN A 67 0.52 -16.90 -13.69
N ALA A 68 0.48 -16.44 -12.45
CA ALA A 68 1.59 -16.47 -11.52
C ALA A 68 1.17 -17.15 -10.20
N ASP A 69 2.08 -17.87 -9.58
CA ASP A 69 1.95 -18.37 -8.21
C ASP A 69 2.49 -17.31 -7.25
N ILE A 70 1.67 -16.86 -6.31
CA ILE A 70 2.08 -15.89 -5.29
C ILE A 70 1.90 -16.48 -3.90
N ARG A 71 2.97 -16.47 -3.11
CA ARG A 71 2.96 -16.87 -1.72
C ARG A 71 3.11 -15.64 -0.85
N VAL A 72 2.21 -15.46 0.11
CA VAL A 72 2.23 -14.32 1.03
C VAL A 72 2.79 -14.79 2.37
N TRP A 73 3.87 -14.15 2.83
CA TRP A 73 4.51 -14.40 4.12
C TRP A 73 4.63 -13.08 4.87
N ALA A 74 4.30 -13.04 6.15
CA ALA A 74 4.38 -11.82 6.94
C ALA A 74 4.93 -12.08 8.34
N PRO A 75 5.57 -11.08 8.96
CA PRO A 75 5.83 -11.09 10.40
C PRO A 75 4.53 -10.97 11.18
N GLU A 76 4.59 -11.13 12.49
CA GLU A 76 3.40 -11.07 13.36
C GLU A 76 2.89 -9.65 13.57
N GLU A 77 3.79 -8.64 13.54
CA GLU A 77 3.47 -7.23 13.75
C GLU A 77 4.19 -6.35 12.70
N GLU A 78 3.63 -5.18 12.36
CA GLU A 78 4.20 -4.26 11.37
C GLU A 78 5.60 -3.73 11.75
N ASN A 79 5.89 -3.63 13.04
CA ASN A 79 7.17 -3.16 13.57
C ASN A 79 8.20 -4.28 13.82
N ASP A 80 7.87 -5.54 13.49
CA ASP A 80 8.81 -6.68 13.59
C ASP A 80 9.75 -6.73 12.38
N VAL A 81 10.70 -5.79 12.34
CA VAL A 81 11.70 -5.68 11.27
C VAL A 81 12.55 -6.96 11.17
N GLU A 82 12.98 -7.52 12.30
CA GLU A 82 13.80 -8.74 12.28
C GLU A 82 12.98 -9.96 11.82
N GLY A 83 11.69 -10.04 12.18
CA GLY A 83 10.76 -11.03 11.63
C GLY A 83 10.67 -10.95 10.11
N GLN A 84 10.48 -9.72 9.59
CA GLN A 84 10.47 -9.48 8.15
C GLN A 84 11.83 -9.87 7.52
N ASN A 85 12.94 -9.49 8.12
CA ASN A 85 14.29 -9.84 7.65
C ASN A 85 14.53 -11.37 7.60
N ARG A 86 14.02 -12.13 8.57
CA ARG A 86 14.07 -13.62 8.53
C ARG A 86 13.29 -14.16 7.32
N LEU A 87 12.13 -13.60 7.03
CA LEU A 87 11.32 -13.99 5.87
C LEU A 87 11.99 -13.63 4.54
N ILE A 88 12.65 -12.47 4.47
CA ILE A 88 13.42 -12.07 3.28
C ILE A 88 14.57 -13.06 3.03
N ARG A 89 15.34 -13.44 4.05
CA ARG A 89 16.41 -14.45 3.92
C ARG A 89 15.86 -15.78 3.40
N LYS A 90 14.75 -16.25 3.96
CA LYS A 90 14.05 -17.45 3.50
C LYS A 90 13.58 -17.32 2.05
N ALA A 91 13.03 -16.17 1.67
CA ALA A 91 12.57 -15.92 0.30
C ALA A 91 13.71 -15.95 -0.73
N ILE A 92 14.89 -15.44 -0.36
CA ILE A 92 16.10 -15.53 -1.19
C ILE A 92 16.52 -16.99 -1.42
N GLU A 93 16.46 -17.84 -0.39
CA GLU A 93 16.79 -19.28 -0.49
C GLU A 93 15.84 -20.04 -1.42
N GLU A 94 14.56 -19.64 -1.49
CA GLU A 94 13.54 -20.22 -2.37
C GLU A 94 13.72 -19.86 -3.86
N LYS A 95 14.56 -18.85 -4.16
CA LYS A 95 14.87 -18.39 -5.52
C LYS A 95 13.62 -18.15 -6.41
N PRO A 96 12.65 -17.34 -5.97
CA PRO A 96 11.50 -16.99 -6.79
C PRO A 96 11.92 -16.10 -7.97
N ASP A 97 11.03 -15.87 -8.92
CA ASP A 97 11.26 -14.94 -10.01
C ASP A 97 11.30 -13.48 -9.53
N ALA A 98 10.47 -13.17 -8.50
CA ALA A 98 10.51 -11.88 -7.83
C ALA A 98 10.10 -11.99 -6.36
N ILE A 99 10.63 -11.08 -5.55
CA ILE A 99 10.20 -10.80 -4.19
C ILE A 99 9.56 -9.41 -4.18
N LEU A 100 8.31 -9.36 -3.73
CA LEU A 100 7.58 -8.11 -3.50
C LEU A 100 7.59 -7.86 -2.00
N ILE A 101 7.85 -6.63 -1.56
CA ILE A 101 8.01 -6.31 -0.14
C ILE A 101 7.30 -4.99 0.16
N SER A 102 6.64 -4.93 1.34
CA SER A 102 6.28 -3.67 2.00
C SER A 102 7.28 -3.45 3.14
N PRO A 103 8.37 -2.69 2.95
CA PRO A 103 9.40 -2.55 3.97
C PRO A 103 8.87 -2.06 5.32
N SER A 104 9.22 -2.76 6.41
CA SER A 104 8.88 -2.39 7.79
C SER A 104 9.86 -1.38 8.40
N SER A 105 10.99 -1.11 7.74
CA SER A 105 11.97 -0.09 8.13
C SER A 105 12.41 0.72 6.91
N PHE A 106 12.82 1.97 7.16
CA PHE A 106 13.32 2.87 6.10
C PHE A 106 14.77 2.59 5.71
N THR A 107 15.54 1.91 6.57
CA THR A 107 17.01 1.73 6.39
C THR A 107 17.56 0.36 6.84
N GLU A 108 16.86 -0.38 7.69
CA GLU A 108 17.47 -1.54 8.39
C GLU A 108 17.60 -2.81 7.54
N SER A 109 16.95 -2.87 6.37
CA SER A 109 16.93 -4.07 5.52
C SER A 109 17.71 -3.92 4.20
N ASP A 110 18.41 -2.81 4.00
CA ASP A 110 19.06 -2.46 2.72
C ASP A 110 20.07 -3.52 2.27
N GLU A 111 20.86 -4.10 3.19
CA GLU A 111 21.82 -5.19 2.88
C GLU A 111 21.11 -6.43 2.31
N LEU A 112 19.91 -6.76 2.81
CA LEU A 112 19.13 -7.88 2.31
C LEU A 112 18.52 -7.59 0.94
N PHE A 113 18.12 -6.36 0.69
CA PHE A 113 17.64 -5.93 -0.63
C PHE A 113 18.76 -5.98 -1.67
N GLN A 114 19.99 -5.60 -1.31
CA GLN A 114 21.16 -5.78 -2.18
C GLN A 114 21.38 -7.27 -2.47
N LYS A 115 21.28 -8.13 -1.48
CA LYS A 115 21.44 -9.57 -1.66
C LYS A 115 20.39 -10.18 -2.59
N ILE A 116 19.12 -9.72 -2.54
CA ILE A 116 18.08 -10.12 -3.51
C ILE A 116 18.55 -9.84 -4.94
N LYS A 117 19.12 -8.64 -5.18
CA LYS A 117 19.60 -8.22 -6.50
C LYS A 117 20.82 -9.02 -6.95
N GLU A 118 21.76 -9.31 -6.04
CA GLU A 118 22.95 -10.12 -6.31
C GLU A 118 22.61 -11.56 -6.72
N GLU A 119 21.54 -12.14 -6.15
CA GLU A 119 21.00 -13.45 -6.53
C GLU A 119 20.19 -13.41 -7.86
N GLY A 120 20.07 -12.24 -8.49
CA GLY A 120 19.36 -12.07 -9.76
C GLY A 120 17.83 -12.10 -9.63
N ILE A 121 17.30 -12.03 -8.40
CA ILE A 121 15.87 -11.99 -8.12
C ILE A 121 15.36 -10.56 -8.32
N ARG A 122 14.19 -10.38 -8.93
CA ARG A 122 13.58 -9.06 -9.07
C ARG A 122 12.97 -8.57 -7.76
N LEU A 123 13.16 -7.29 -7.46
CA LEU A 123 12.67 -6.66 -6.23
C LEU A 123 11.65 -5.58 -6.54
N SER A 124 10.45 -5.73 -5.96
CA SER A 124 9.39 -4.73 -6.07
C SER A 124 8.96 -4.24 -4.69
N PHE A 125 8.81 -2.93 -4.53
CA PHE A 125 8.22 -2.38 -3.31
C PHE A 125 6.75 -2.05 -3.51
N ILE A 126 5.93 -2.40 -2.51
CA ILE A 126 4.49 -2.12 -2.46
C ILE A 126 4.18 -1.41 -1.14
N ASP A 127 3.36 -0.37 -1.16
CA ASP A 127 2.94 0.46 -0.03
C ASP A 127 4.01 1.39 0.51
N SER A 128 5.17 0.88 0.84
CA SER A 128 6.28 1.60 1.45
C SER A 128 7.58 1.35 0.70
N TYR A 129 8.60 2.13 0.99
CA TYR A 129 9.92 2.06 0.37
C TYR A 129 11.00 2.45 1.36
N THR A 130 12.26 2.29 0.97
CA THR A 130 13.44 2.62 1.76
C THR A 130 14.11 3.89 1.28
N GLN A 131 15.12 4.35 2.02
CA GLN A 131 15.88 5.54 1.66
C GLN A 131 16.66 5.34 0.35
N GLU A 132 17.11 4.12 0.09
CA GLU A 132 17.85 3.77 -1.11
C GLU A 132 16.91 3.33 -2.25
N ASP A 133 17.16 3.83 -3.48
CA ASP A 133 16.40 3.46 -4.70
C ASP A 133 16.96 2.15 -5.30
N ILE A 134 16.82 1.04 -4.54
CA ILE A 134 17.40 -0.25 -4.89
C ILE A 134 16.45 -1.15 -5.67
N GLN A 135 15.15 -0.98 -5.50
CA GLN A 135 14.11 -1.80 -6.12
C GLN A 135 14.00 -1.58 -7.64
N ASP A 136 13.43 -2.57 -8.32
CA ASP A 136 13.16 -2.48 -9.76
C ASP A 136 11.89 -1.66 -10.05
N LEU A 137 10.88 -1.72 -9.14
CA LEU A 137 9.67 -0.91 -9.22
C LEU A 137 9.08 -0.61 -7.85
N THR A 138 8.28 0.45 -7.78
CA THR A 138 7.50 0.83 -6.58
C THR A 138 6.06 1.13 -6.96
N VAL A 139 5.12 0.57 -6.20
CA VAL A 139 3.70 0.95 -6.26
C VAL A 139 3.24 1.33 -4.87
N ALA A 140 2.98 2.60 -4.65
CA ALA A 140 2.59 3.15 -3.36
C ALA A 140 1.61 4.30 -3.52
N THR A 141 0.98 4.74 -2.45
CA THR A 141 0.32 6.04 -2.38
C THR A 141 1.38 7.14 -2.27
N ASP A 142 1.15 8.30 -2.85
CA ASP A 142 1.89 9.51 -2.48
C ASP A 142 1.47 9.91 -1.05
N ASN A 143 2.27 9.46 -0.07
CA ASN A 143 1.96 9.64 1.34
C ASN A 143 2.11 11.10 1.79
N LEU A 144 2.98 11.86 1.12
CA LEU A 144 3.08 13.31 1.36
C LEU A 144 1.80 14.01 0.92
N GLU A 145 1.28 13.67 -0.27
CA GLU A 145 0.01 14.20 -0.79
C GLU A 145 -1.16 13.78 0.12
N ALA A 146 -1.24 12.50 0.53
CA ALA A 146 -2.27 12.00 1.43
C ALA A 146 -2.31 12.78 2.76
N GLY A 147 -1.13 12.98 3.37
CA GLY A 147 -1.00 13.83 4.56
C GLY A 147 -1.42 15.27 4.30
N GLN A 148 -1.03 15.88 3.17
CA GLN A 148 -1.42 17.25 2.82
C GLN A 148 -2.93 17.40 2.63
N ILE A 149 -3.58 16.43 2.00
CA ILE A 149 -5.04 16.43 1.82
C ILE A 149 -5.72 16.42 3.19
N LEU A 150 -5.29 15.51 4.10
CA LEU A 150 -5.81 15.41 5.46
C LEU A 150 -5.58 16.70 6.25
N GLY A 151 -4.38 17.27 6.21
CA GLY A 151 -4.04 18.50 6.91
C GLY A 151 -4.82 19.72 6.40
N LYS A 152 -4.99 19.86 5.08
CA LYS A 152 -5.83 20.92 4.49
C LYS A 152 -7.29 20.78 4.89
N PHE A 153 -7.80 19.57 5.01
CA PHE A 153 -9.15 19.32 5.49
C PHE A 153 -9.27 19.67 6.98
N ALA A 154 -8.35 19.17 7.81
CA ALA A 154 -8.28 19.43 9.25
C ALA A 154 -8.25 20.93 9.55
N ALA A 155 -7.45 21.71 8.80
CA ALA A 155 -7.33 23.16 8.99
C ALA A 155 -8.65 23.92 8.81
N LYS A 156 -9.58 23.39 8.00
CA LYS A 156 -10.93 24.01 7.81
C LYS A 156 -11.86 23.81 9.01
N LEU A 157 -11.53 22.84 9.86
CA LEU A 157 -12.35 22.44 11.01
C LEU A 157 -11.90 23.10 12.31
N LEU A 158 -10.75 23.78 12.32
CA LEU A 158 -10.06 24.26 13.52
C LEU A 158 -10.03 25.78 13.60
N GLY A 159 -10.12 26.29 14.82
CA GLY A 159 -9.79 27.65 15.17
C GLY A 159 -8.28 27.90 15.29
N PRO A 160 -7.85 29.17 15.42
CA PRO A 160 -6.43 29.52 15.39
C PRO A 160 -5.63 28.98 16.57
N ASP A 161 -6.27 28.72 17.72
CA ASP A 161 -5.63 28.30 18.97
C ASP A 161 -5.97 26.84 19.36
N ASP A 162 -6.68 26.11 18.48
CA ASP A 162 -7.13 24.75 18.74
C ASP A 162 -5.94 23.78 18.79
N GLN A 163 -5.81 23.04 19.91
CA GLN A 163 -4.76 22.04 20.09
C GLN A 163 -5.00 20.78 19.28
N ILE A 164 -3.93 20.25 18.69
CA ILE A 164 -3.92 19.08 17.81
C ILE A 164 -2.97 18.04 18.38
N ALA A 165 -3.38 16.76 18.41
CA ALA A 165 -2.47 15.63 18.64
C ALA A 165 -2.43 14.71 17.42
N ILE A 166 -1.28 14.11 17.19
CA ILE A 166 -1.09 13.10 16.14
C ILE A 166 -0.87 11.75 16.80
N VAL A 167 -1.65 10.75 16.39
CA VAL A 167 -1.40 9.34 16.69
C VAL A 167 -0.89 8.70 15.40
N SER A 168 0.41 8.47 15.35
CA SER A 168 1.07 7.84 14.21
C SER A 168 1.24 6.34 14.44
N HIS A 169 1.68 5.62 13.41
CA HIS A 169 1.80 4.16 13.48
C HIS A 169 3.18 3.70 13.93
N VAL A 170 4.09 3.36 13.02
CA VAL A 170 5.45 2.89 13.34
C VAL A 170 6.44 4.03 13.09
N LYS A 171 7.21 4.38 14.11
CA LYS A 171 8.17 5.48 14.02
C LYS A 171 9.27 5.17 13.00
N GLY A 172 9.52 6.11 12.09
CA GLY A 172 10.64 6.04 11.14
C GLY A 172 10.37 5.25 9.86
N VAL A 173 9.16 4.67 9.66
CA VAL A 173 8.80 4.12 8.35
C VAL A 173 8.40 5.22 7.37
N SER A 174 8.64 5.01 6.07
CA SER A 174 8.39 6.03 5.04
C SER A 174 6.97 6.59 5.07
N THR A 175 5.97 5.72 5.24
CA THR A 175 4.55 6.09 5.29
C THR A 175 4.22 7.01 6.46
N ALA A 176 4.78 6.76 7.67
CA ALA A 176 4.59 7.61 8.84
C ALA A 176 5.24 8.98 8.64
N VAL A 177 6.53 8.99 8.29
CA VAL A 177 7.31 10.22 8.09
C VAL A 177 6.66 11.14 7.07
N GLU A 178 6.21 10.60 5.95
CA GLU A 178 5.63 11.41 4.88
C GLU A 178 4.21 11.90 5.19
N ARG A 179 3.35 11.05 5.79
CA ARG A 179 2.00 11.46 6.19
C ARG A 179 2.05 12.55 7.26
N GLU A 180 2.90 12.42 8.26
CA GLU A 180 3.13 13.46 9.29
C GLU A 180 3.62 14.77 8.68
N LYS A 181 4.65 14.70 7.79
CA LYS A 181 5.17 15.88 7.10
C LYS A 181 4.12 16.52 6.20
N GLY A 182 3.35 15.70 5.47
CA GLY A 182 2.25 16.15 4.64
C GLY A 182 1.17 16.83 5.46
N PHE A 183 0.75 16.22 6.56
CA PHE A 183 -0.26 16.75 7.46
C PHE A 183 0.14 18.12 8.02
N CYS A 184 1.37 18.26 8.54
CA CYS A 184 1.92 19.54 8.99
C CYS A 184 1.92 20.58 7.86
N THR A 185 2.29 20.18 6.64
CA THR A 185 2.27 21.07 5.47
C THR A 185 0.84 21.54 5.15
N GLY A 186 -0.13 20.62 5.19
CA GLY A 186 -1.54 20.91 4.95
C GLY A 186 -2.17 21.81 5.99
N LEU A 187 -1.82 21.65 7.26
CA LEU A 187 -2.26 22.52 8.37
C LEU A 187 -1.77 23.98 8.24
N GLY A 188 -0.67 24.21 7.52
CA GLY A 188 -0.09 25.53 7.40
C GLY A 188 0.39 26.07 8.77
N ARG A 189 -0.15 27.23 9.23
CA ARG A 189 0.23 27.81 10.50
C ARG A 189 -0.25 27.01 11.71
N LEU A 190 -1.36 26.29 11.58
CA LEU A 190 -1.93 25.50 12.68
C LEU A 190 -1.03 24.32 13.08
N LYS A 191 0.00 23.99 12.32
CA LYS A 191 1.01 22.99 12.73
C LYS A 191 1.71 23.34 14.04
N GLU A 192 1.82 24.63 14.38
CA GLU A 192 2.41 25.11 15.64
C GLU A 192 1.53 24.76 16.86
N ASN A 193 0.26 24.40 16.64
CA ASN A 193 -0.68 23.96 17.66
C ASN A 193 -0.63 22.45 17.92
N ILE A 194 0.26 21.71 17.25
CA ILE A 194 0.48 20.29 17.53
C ILE A 194 1.17 20.17 18.89
N VAL A 195 0.43 19.67 19.87
CA VAL A 195 0.90 19.55 21.25
C VAL A 195 1.66 18.24 21.51
N ASP A 196 1.37 17.19 20.72
CA ASP A 196 2.05 15.89 20.89
C ASP A 196 1.96 15.04 19.61
N VAL A 197 2.97 14.15 19.43
CA VAL A 197 3.00 13.10 18.42
C VAL A 197 3.37 11.78 19.08
N VAL A 198 2.47 10.81 19.07
CA VAL A 198 2.66 9.51 19.71
C VAL A 198 2.58 8.38 18.69
N TYR A 199 3.20 7.21 18.97
CA TYR A 199 3.31 6.10 18.05
C TYR A 199 2.67 4.84 18.64
N CYS A 200 1.67 4.30 17.95
CA CYS A 200 0.88 3.16 18.40
C CYS A 200 1.41 1.80 17.92
N ASP A 201 2.53 1.75 17.18
CA ASP A 201 3.13 0.54 16.62
C ASP A 201 2.13 -0.31 15.81
N SER A 202 1.22 0.37 15.06
CA SER A 202 0.14 -0.26 14.29
C SER A 202 -0.73 -1.21 15.11
N ARG A 203 -1.13 -0.76 16.32
CA ARG A 203 -2.00 -1.52 17.22
C ARG A 203 -3.20 -0.69 17.66
N TYR A 204 -4.40 -1.23 17.48
CA TYR A 204 -5.66 -0.57 17.86
C TYR A 204 -5.74 -0.28 19.37
N ASP A 205 -5.37 -1.28 20.19
CA ASP A 205 -5.40 -1.16 21.65
C ASP A 205 -4.41 -0.09 22.18
N LYS A 206 -3.21 -0.06 21.60
CA LYS A 206 -2.21 0.95 21.96
C LYS A 206 -2.63 2.35 21.52
N SER A 207 -3.20 2.48 20.30
CA SER A 207 -3.76 3.75 19.84
C SER A 207 -4.87 4.26 20.77
N TYR A 208 -5.77 3.37 21.18
CA TYR A 208 -6.81 3.69 22.16
C TYR A 208 -6.23 4.21 23.46
N GLN A 209 -5.25 3.50 24.06
CA GLN A 209 -4.61 3.89 25.32
C GLN A 209 -3.89 5.23 25.21
N LEU A 210 -3.05 5.41 24.20
CA LEU A 210 -2.34 6.68 23.96
C LEU A 210 -3.31 7.85 23.76
N THR A 211 -4.43 7.62 23.09
CA THR A 211 -5.46 8.64 22.90
C THR A 211 -6.13 9.02 24.23
N MET A 212 -6.39 8.04 25.11
CA MET A 212 -6.91 8.32 26.45
C MET A 212 -5.94 9.17 27.27
N GLU A 213 -4.63 8.86 27.21
CA GLU A 213 -3.58 9.63 27.87
C GLU A 213 -3.48 11.05 27.28
N LEU A 214 -3.57 11.22 25.96
CA LEU A 214 -3.58 12.54 25.32
C LEU A 214 -4.76 13.40 25.78
N MET A 215 -5.97 12.82 25.86
CA MET A 215 -7.17 13.53 26.32
C MET A 215 -7.08 13.96 27.79
N GLU A 216 -6.41 13.18 28.63
CA GLU A 216 -6.16 13.51 30.03
C GLU A 216 -5.08 14.59 30.18
N LYS A 217 -3.99 14.45 29.43
CA LYS A 217 -2.83 15.37 29.46
C LYS A 217 -3.14 16.75 28.88
N TYR A 218 -4.02 16.79 27.86
CA TYR A 218 -4.39 18.01 27.14
C TYR A 218 -5.91 18.23 27.16
N PRO A 219 -6.46 18.83 28.26
CA PRO A 219 -7.91 19.04 28.42
C PRO A 219 -8.54 19.89 27.30
N ASP A 220 -7.74 20.80 26.71
CA ASP A 220 -8.16 21.68 25.62
C ASP A 220 -7.96 21.11 24.22
N LEU A 221 -7.61 19.82 24.12
CA LEU A 221 -7.45 19.14 22.84
C LEU A 221 -8.72 19.22 21.99
N LYS A 222 -8.58 19.64 20.74
CA LYS A 222 -9.70 19.81 19.78
C LYS A 222 -9.66 18.85 18.62
N MET A 223 -8.48 18.31 18.31
CA MET A 223 -8.37 17.36 17.19
C MET A 223 -7.34 16.27 17.49
N ILE A 224 -7.66 15.07 17.02
CA ILE A 224 -6.74 13.93 16.95
C ILE A 224 -6.67 13.49 15.48
N ALA A 225 -5.44 13.37 14.95
CA ALA A 225 -5.17 12.91 13.61
C ALA A 225 -4.48 11.53 13.65
N GLY A 226 -5.13 10.50 13.12
CA GLY A 226 -4.55 9.16 12.96
C GLY A 226 -3.85 9.03 11.60
N MET A 227 -2.67 8.36 11.54
CA MET A 227 -1.85 8.30 10.33
C MET A 227 -1.94 6.96 9.57
N ASN A 228 -2.70 5.98 10.07
CA ASN A 228 -3.11 4.75 9.38
C ASN A 228 -4.39 4.21 10.00
N GLU A 229 -4.91 3.07 9.51
CA GLU A 229 -6.15 2.47 10.04
C GLU A 229 -6.09 2.20 11.55
N TYR A 230 -5.02 1.55 12.03
CA TYR A 230 -4.86 1.23 13.46
C TYR A 230 -4.89 2.47 14.35
N SER A 231 -4.14 3.49 13.97
CA SER A 231 -4.06 4.74 14.75
C SER A 231 -5.37 5.52 14.68
N SER A 232 -6.01 5.57 13.51
CA SER A 232 -7.26 6.30 13.29
C SER A 232 -8.43 5.69 14.05
N VAL A 233 -8.65 4.38 13.88
CA VAL A 233 -9.78 3.66 14.51
C VAL A 233 -9.58 3.57 16.01
N GLY A 234 -8.36 3.26 16.50
CA GLY A 234 -8.08 3.23 17.94
C GLY A 234 -8.34 4.56 18.63
N ALA A 235 -7.93 5.67 17.98
CA ALA A 235 -8.21 7.03 18.48
C ALA A 235 -9.71 7.34 18.48
N ALA A 236 -10.42 7.01 17.42
CA ALA A 236 -11.86 7.24 17.34
C ALA A 236 -12.64 6.44 18.39
N ARG A 237 -12.25 5.18 18.66
CA ARG A 237 -12.82 4.35 19.74
C ARG A 237 -12.65 5.03 21.11
N ALA A 238 -11.46 5.63 21.39
CA ALA A 238 -11.21 6.31 22.64
C ALA A 238 -12.08 7.58 22.79
N VAL A 239 -12.17 8.41 21.75
CA VAL A 239 -13.04 9.61 21.75
C VAL A 239 -14.50 9.22 21.96
N LYS A 240 -15.01 8.20 21.22
CA LYS A 240 -16.38 7.69 21.37
C LYS A 240 -16.64 7.14 22.77
N SER A 241 -15.72 6.39 23.35
CA SER A 241 -15.87 5.79 24.69
C SER A 241 -15.99 6.83 25.82
N LYS A 242 -15.48 8.04 25.60
CA LYS A 242 -15.57 9.19 26.51
C LYS A 242 -16.72 10.15 26.18
N HIS A 243 -17.52 9.83 25.14
CA HIS A 243 -18.55 10.76 24.64
C HIS A 243 -17.98 12.16 24.37
N ALA A 244 -16.79 12.20 23.75
CA ALA A 244 -16.05 13.43 23.53
C ALA A 244 -16.13 13.94 22.07
N GLU A 245 -16.93 13.32 21.21
CA GLU A 245 -17.09 13.60 19.77
C GLU A 245 -17.53 15.02 19.47
N ASP A 246 -18.32 15.63 20.35
CA ASP A 246 -18.72 17.04 20.24
C ASP A 246 -17.55 18.02 20.53
N ARG A 247 -16.56 17.58 21.28
CA ARG A 247 -15.42 18.39 21.75
C ARG A 247 -14.15 18.14 20.96
N ILE A 248 -13.88 16.88 20.59
CA ILE A 248 -12.66 16.45 19.92
C ILE A 248 -13.02 15.85 18.57
N LYS A 249 -12.55 16.49 17.52
CA LYS A 249 -12.69 16.01 16.15
C LYS A 249 -11.65 14.96 15.84
N VAL A 250 -12.02 13.89 15.15
CA VAL A 250 -11.09 12.87 14.69
C VAL A 250 -11.00 12.91 13.17
N VAL A 251 -9.78 12.97 12.66
CA VAL A 251 -9.47 12.79 11.23
C VAL A 251 -8.44 11.69 11.08
N GLY A 252 -8.39 11.00 9.93
CA GLY A 252 -7.47 9.88 9.83
C GLY A 252 -7.11 9.47 8.41
N VAL A 253 -6.29 8.45 8.32
CA VAL A 253 -5.91 7.76 7.09
C VAL A 253 -6.39 6.33 7.16
N ASP A 254 -6.77 5.78 6.01
CA ASP A 254 -7.36 4.48 5.78
C ASP A 254 -8.81 4.33 6.28
N SER A 255 -9.54 3.45 5.63
CA SER A 255 -10.91 3.11 5.99
C SER A 255 -11.05 1.65 6.34
N SER A 256 -12.01 1.38 7.20
CA SER A 256 -12.54 0.06 7.47
C SER A 256 -14.06 0.13 7.60
N GLN A 257 -14.72 -1.01 7.64
CA GLN A 257 -16.15 -1.04 7.92
C GLN A 257 -16.48 -0.30 9.24
N GLU A 258 -15.63 -0.45 10.26
CA GLU A 258 -15.79 0.27 11.53
C GLU A 258 -15.54 1.77 11.39
N ALA A 259 -14.54 2.19 10.62
CA ALA A 259 -14.27 3.61 10.37
C ALA A 259 -15.47 4.30 9.70
N VAL A 260 -16.13 3.62 8.74
CA VAL A 260 -17.37 4.11 8.12
C VAL A 260 -18.49 4.27 9.14
N GLN A 261 -18.72 3.25 10.00
CA GLN A 261 -19.72 3.34 11.07
C GLN A 261 -19.42 4.48 12.07
N LEU A 262 -18.14 4.68 12.42
CA LEU A 262 -17.72 5.79 13.29
C LEU A 262 -17.92 7.15 12.62
N MET A 263 -17.80 7.24 11.30
CA MET A 263 -18.11 8.45 10.53
C MET A 263 -19.61 8.73 10.49
N GLU A 264 -20.45 7.70 10.29
CA GLU A 264 -21.92 7.81 10.39
C GLU A 264 -22.39 8.32 11.76
N HIS A 265 -21.68 7.94 12.81
CA HIS A 265 -21.96 8.40 14.18
C HIS A 265 -21.31 9.76 14.53
N GLY A 266 -20.69 10.45 13.57
CA GLY A 266 -20.11 11.79 13.76
C GLY A 266 -18.76 11.81 14.48
N VAL A 267 -18.15 10.65 14.78
CA VAL A 267 -16.84 10.58 15.43
C VAL A 267 -15.74 11.00 14.48
N PHE A 268 -15.69 10.41 13.26
CA PHE A 268 -14.79 10.88 12.21
C PHE A 268 -15.39 12.05 11.46
N GLN A 269 -14.59 13.10 11.27
CA GLN A 269 -14.92 14.23 10.40
C GLN A 269 -14.49 13.98 8.95
N GLY A 270 -13.44 13.19 8.76
CA GLY A 270 -12.96 12.78 7.45
C GLY A 270 -11.77 11.86 7.54
N ILE A 271 -11.62 11.05 6.53
CA ILE A 271 -10.51 10.10 6.36
C ILE A 271 -9.95 10.19 4.95
N VAL A 272 -8.63 10.06 4.80
CA VAL A 272 -8.00 9.89 3.49
C VAL A 272 -7.85 8.40 3.24
N VAL A 273 -8.54 7.88 2.24
CA VAL A 273 -8.61 6.47 1.90
C VAL A 273 -7.65 6.16 0.76
N GLN A 274 -6.73 5.23 0.98
CA GLN A 274 -5.82 4.72 -0.04
C GLN A 274 -6.53 3.68 -0.93
N LYS A 275 -6.10 3.58 -2.19
CA LYS A 275 -6.62 2.58 -3.13
C LYS A 275 -5.86 1.25 -2.98
N ALA A 276 -5.97 0.63 -1.78
CA ALA A 276 -5.17 -0.53 -1.37
C ALA A 276 -5.29 -1.73 -2.32
N PHE A 277 -6.51 -2.12 -2.71
CA PHE A 277 -6.72 -3.19 -3.69
C PHE A 277 -5.99 -2.91 -5.02
N LYS A 278 -6.14 -1.69 -5.55
CA LYS A 278 -5.46 -1.26 -6.77
C LYS A 278 -3.93 -1.30 -6.61
N MET A 279 -3.43 -0.93 -5.42
CA MET A 279 -2.00 -0.94 -5.11
C MET A 279 -1.43 -2.35 -5.21
N GLY A 280 -2.03 -3.34 -4.56
CA GLY A 280 -1.62 -4.74 -4.62
C GLY A 280 -1.74 -5.31 -6.04
N TYR A 281 -2.88 -5.09 -6.70
CA TYR A 281 -3.12 -5.56 -8.07
C TYR A 281 -2.09 -4.99 -9.06
N VAL A 282 -1.86 -3.68 -9.04
CA VAL A 282 -0.91 -3.02 -9.94
C VAL A 282 0.52 -3.42 -9.61
N GLY A 283 0.87 -3.57 -8.32
CA GLY A 283 2.19 -4.02 -7.90
C GLY A 283 2.58 -5.36 -8.50
N VAL A 284 1.71 -6.34 -8.37
CA VAL A 284 1.94 -7.69 -8.94
C VAL A 284 1.90 -7.65 -10.47
N ARG A 285 0.94 -6.96 -11.07
CA ARG A 285 0.84 -6.83 -12.53
C ARG A 285 2.10 -6.24 -13.17
N GLU A 286 2.59 -5.12 -12.64
CA GLU A 286 3.79 -4.46 -13.20
C GLU A 286 5.04 -5.32 -12.96
N THR A 287 5.12 -6.05 -11.82
CA THR A 287 6.19 -7.02 -11.56
C THR A 287 6.18 -8.15 -12.60
N ILE A 288 5.01 -8.71 -12.92
CA ILE A 288 4.89 -9.77 -13.92
C ILE A 288 5.27 -9.27 -15.32
N LYS A 289 4.81 -8.07 -15.70
CA LYS A 289 5.21 -7.43 -16.96
C LYS A 289 6.73 -7.25 -17.06
N MET A 290 7.37 -6.78 -15.99
CA MET A 290 8.83 -6.67 -15.91
C MET A 290 9.51 -8.01 -16.13
N LEU A 291 9.03 -9.09 -15.48
CA LEU A 291 9.59 -10.43 -15.62
C LEU A 291 9.45 -10.99 -17.02
N ARG A 292 8.36 -10.67 -17.71
CA ARG A 292 8.10 -11.06 -19.11
C ARG A 292 8.85 -10.21 -20.12
N GLY A 293 9.49 -9.11 -19.69
CA GLY A 293 10.16 -8.15 -20.56
C GLY A 293 9.18 -7.30 -21.37
N GLU A 294 7.96 -7.14 -20.87
CA GLU A 294 6.95 -6.23 -21.39
C GLU A 294 7.21 -4.78 -20.89
N ASP A 295 6.52 -3.81 -21.50
CA ASP A 295 6.55 -2.44 -21.01
C ASP A 295 5.84 -2.33 -19.67
N TYR A 296 6.54 -1.82 -18.65
CA TYR A 296 6.04 -1.68 -17.28
C TYR A 296 6.36 -0.31 -16.69
N ARG A 297 5.62 0.10 -15.67
CA ARG A 297 5.81 1.38 -14.98
C ARG A 297 6.64 1.18 -13.72
N LYS A 298 7.83 1.80 -13.67
CA LYS A 298 8.75 1.69 -12.53
C LYS A 298 8.18 2.30 -11.24
N ASN A 299 7.50 3.46 -11.33
CA ASN A 299 6.93 4.16 -10.18
C ASN A 299 5.45 4.43 -10.44
N VAL A 300 4.58 3.94 -9.56
CA VAL A 300 3.13 4.10 -9.70
C VAL A 300 2.53 4.64 -8.41
N ASN A 301 1.93 5.82 -8.50
CA ASN A 301 1.04 6.32 -7.45
C ASN A 301 -0.33 5.62 -7.57
N SER A 302 -0.71 4.85 -6.56
CA SER A 302 -2.03 4.19 -6.50
C SER A 302 -3.18 5.19 -6.34
N GLY A 303 -2.89 6.35 -5.75
CA GLY A 303 -3.84 7.41 -5.44
C GLY A 303 -4.56 7.21 -4.11
N CYS A 304 -5.16 8.29 -3.63
CA CYS A 304 -6.01 8.32 -2.44
C CYS A 304 -7.16 9.32 -2.63
N GLU A 305 -8.19 9.23 -1.81
CA GLU A 305 -9.35 10.12 -1.84
C GLU A 305 -9.72 10.58 -0.43
N LEU A 306 -10.13 11.83 -0.28
CA LEU A 306 -10.72 12.32 0.96
C LEU A 306 -12.19 11.89 1.03
N VAL A 307 -12.52 11.15 2.07
CA VAL A 307 -13.88 10.71 2.39
C VAL A 307 -14.38 11.46 3.61
N THR A 308 -15.58 11.99 3.52
CA THR A 308 -16.27 12.76 4.56
C THR A 308 -17.73 12.28 4.65
N PRO A 309 -18.49 12.63 5.70
CA PRO A 309 -19.91 12.32 5.77
C PRO A 309 -20.71 12.78 4.52
N ASP A 310 -20.27 13.87 3.89
CA ASP A 310 -20.99 14.44 2.73
C ASP A 310 -20.83 13.62 1.44
N ASN A 311 -19.73 12.85 1.29
CA ASN A 311 -19.42 12.14 0.05
C ASN A 311 -19.33 10.62 0.16
N MET A 312 -19.34 10.04 1.37
CA MET A 312 -19.09 8.63 1.60
C MET A 312 -20.07 7.68 0.90
N TYR A 313 -21.28 8.17 0.56
CA TYR A 313 -22.30 7.41 -0.17
C TYR A 313 -22.37 7.73 -1.66
N THR A 314 -21.44 8.52 -2.20
CA THR A 314 -21.35 8.66 -3.66
C THR A 314 -20.90 7.35 -4.29
N SER A 315 -21.41 7.02 -5.49
CA SER A 315 -21.13 5.75 -6.17
C SER A 315 -19.63 5.48 -6.39
N GLU A 316 -18.82 6.53 -6.49
CA GLU A 316 -17.37 6.45 -6.66
C GLU A 316 -16.69 6.07 -5.35
N ILE A 317 -17.06 6.74 -4.25
CA ILE A 317 -16.50 6.51 -2.92
C ILE A 317 -17.00 5.17 -2.35
N GLU A 318 -18.27 4.81 -2.57
CA GLU A 318 -18.81 3.52 -2.14
C GLU A 318 -18.01 2.34 -2.73
N LYS A 319 -17.61 2.41 -4.00
CA LYS A 319 -16.75 1.39 -4.63
C LYS A 319 -15.35 1.35 -4.04
N LEU A 320 -14.85 2.48 -3.55
CA LEU A 320 -13.55 2.55 -2.88
C LEU A 320 -13.62 1.95 -1.48
N LEU A 321 -14.68 2.27 -0.72
CA LEU A 321 -14.89 1.78 0.64
C LEU A 321 -15.25 0.30 0.69
N PHE A 322 -15.99 -0.21 -0.31
CA PHE A 322 -16.52 -1.57 -0.36
C PHE A 322 -16.23 -2.24 -1.72
N PRO A 323 -14.98 -2.49 -2.07
CA PRO A 323 -14.60 -2.96 -3.40
C PRO A 323 -15.21 -4.31 -3.81
N PHE A 324 -15.69 -5.08 -2.83
CA PHE A 324 -16.25 -6.44 -3.06
C PHE A 324 -17.79 -6.51 -2.99
N ASN A 325 -18.49 -5.43 -2.62
CA ASN A 325 -19.96 -5.44 -2.53
C ASN A 325 -20.67 -5.33 -3.89
N THR A 326 -19.97 -4.96 -4.96
CA THR A 326 -20.55 -4.77 -6.29
C THR A 326 -20.94 -6.07 -7.01
N LEU A 327 -20.57 -7.23 -6.49
CA LEU A 327 -20.87 -8.53 -7.12
C LEU A 327 -22.27 -9.09 -6.79
N LYS A 328 -23.06 -8.49 -5.90
CA LYS A 328 -24.39 -9.01 -5.51
C LYS A 328 -25.57 -8.43 -6.30
N ASN A 329 -25.40 -7.37 -7.10
CA ASN A 329 -26.52 -6.67 -7.74
C ASN A 329 -26.80 -7.05 -9.21
N HIS A 330 -26.17 -8.09 -9.77
CA HIS A 330 -26.46 -8.53 -11.14
C HIS A 330 -27.30 -9.80 -11.23
N GLY A 331 -27.97 -10.20 -10.18
CA GLY A 331 -28.71 -11.47 -10.10
C GLY A 331 -30.19 -11.40 -9.74
N ASN A 332 -30.91 -10.30 -9.94
CA ASN A 332 -32.39 -10.33 -9.83
C ASN A 332 -33.03 -9.34 -10.81
N GLY A 333 -33.28 -9.80 -12.00
CA GLY A 333 -34.03 -9.08 -13.03
C GLY A 333 -34.39 -9.96 -14.21
N ILE A 334 -35.08 -11.10 -13.93
CA ILE A 334 -35.93 -11.76 -14.92
C ILE A 334 -37.08 -12.39 -14.15
N SER A 335 -38.23 -11.80 -14.23
CA SER A 335 -39.52 -12.47 -14.21
C SER A 335 -40.43 -11.76 -15.18
#